data_e6229ba71d9fbfcb93435d696b40527d
#
_entry.id   e6229ba71d9fbfcb93435d696b40527d
#
_cell.length_a   1.000
_cell.length_b   1.000
_cell.length_c   1.000
_cell.angle_alpha   90.00
_cell.angle_beta   90.00
_cell.angle_gamma   90.00
#
_symmetry.space_group_name_H-M   'P 1'
#
loop_
_entity.id
_entity.type
_entity.pdbx_description
1 polymer ?
#
loop_
_entity_poly.entity_id
_entity_poly.type
_entity_poly.pdbx_seq_one_letter_code
_entity_poly.pdbx_strand_id
1 'polypeptide(L)'
;MGLERIIDPVERDRAHADVGYVDFYSEAVKQSEAFRKEYDGYLNVVKSAQMPLERSPDGLLKHIINERMNTKEMCLDIYMHFIPAGKKSGKHRHLSEEVFYVVEGSGYDLHWDVKFDCKDTIEFEWEAEPKKFEWTVGDFVYIPPYCTHQHFSTGGTEARIVVMNSRIVKAMGFDWFEQLENCDY
;
A
#
# COMPACT_ATOMS: atom_id res chain seq x y z
N MET A 1 -18.46 -17.64 10.09
CA MET A 1 -19.91 -17.94 10.03
C MET A 1 -20.31 -17.75 8.58
N GLY A 2 -20.49 -18.85 7.82
CA GLY A 2 -20.87 -18.76 6.40
C GLY A 2 -22.29 -18.21 6.30
N LEU A 3 -22.46 -17.20 5.46
CA LEU A 3 -23.77 -16.77 5.02
C LEU A 3 -24.37 -17.91 4.19
N GLU A 4 -25.20 -18.73 4.80
CA GLU A 4 -26.05 -19.64 4.05
C GLU A 4 -26.94 -18.79 3.11
N ARG A 5 -26.79 -18.97 1.84
CA ARG A 5 -27.69 -18.37 0.85
C ARG A 5 -29.06 -18.99 1.03
N ILE A 6 -29.98 -18.26 1.62
CA ILE A 6 -31.40 -18.61 1.58
C ILE A 6 -31.85 -18.45 0.14
N ILE A 7 -32.02 -19.57 -0.56
CA ILE A 7 -32.35 -19.58 -2.00
C ILE A 7 -33.86 -19.46 -2.21
N ASP A 8 -34.66 -19.92 -1.24
CA ASP A 8 -36.11 -19.86 -1.31
C ASP A 8 -36.63 -18.52 -0.76
N PRO A 9 -37.36 -17.72 -1.58
CA PRO A 9 -37.94 -16.46 -1.13
C PRO A 9 -38.89 -16.62 0.10
N VAL A 10 -39.60 -17.74 0.20
CA VAL A 10 -40.51 -18.01 1.31
C VAL A 10 -39.75 -18.31 2.60
N GLU A 11 -38.63 -19.05 2.50
CA GLU A 11 -37.76 -19.27 3.65
C GLU A 11 -37.05 -17.98 4.08
N ARG A 12 -36.63 -17.16 3.15
CA ARG A 12 -36.07 -15.83 3.42
C ARG A 12 -37.05 -14.96 4.18
N ASP A 13 -38.29 -14.88 3.74
CA ASP A 13 -39.33 -14.06 4.37
C ASP A 13 -39.65 -14.57 5.78
N ARG A 14 -39.64 -15.90 6.00
CA ARG A 14 -39.79 -16.50 7.33
C ARG A 14 -38.61 -16.22 8.25
N ALA A 15 -37.39 -16.29 7.72
CA ALA A 15 -36.18 -15.98 8.49
C ALA A 15 -36.14 -14.53 8.98
N HIS A 16 -36.75 -13.62 8.24
CA HIS A 16 -36.83 -12.21 8.60
C HIS A 16 -37.97 -11.89 9.61
N ALA A 17 -38.99 -12.75 9.74
CA ALA A 17 -40.10 -12.50 10.62
C ALA A 17 -39.71 -12.42 12.10
N ASP A 18 -38.63 -13.13 12.49
CA ASP A 18 -38.20 -13.25 13.89
C ASP A 18 -37.00 -12.36 14.28
N VAL A 19 -36.32 -11.73 13.31
CA VAL A 19 -35.11 -10.94 13.55
C VAL A 19 -35.31 -9.43 13.53
N GLY A 20 -36.49 -8.96 13.25
CA GLY A 20 -36.80 -7.53 13.14
C GLY A 20 -36.27 -6.91 11.86
N TYR A 21 -36.64 -5.65 11.63
CA TYR A 21 -36.22 -4.90 10.48
C TYR A 21 -34.90 -4.21 10.75
N VAL A 22 -33.97 -4.30 9.79
CA VAL A 22 -32.72 -3.52 9.75
C VAL A 22 -32.77 -2.59 8.54
N ASP A 23 -32.17 -1.40 8.65
CA ASP A 23 -32.17 -0.40 7.60
C ASP A 23 -30.72 -0.08 7.15
N PHE A 24 -30.02 -1.10 6.71
CA PHE A 24 -28.63 -0.95 6.23
C PHE A 24 -28.51 -0.01 5.03
N TYR A 25 -29.56 0.10 4.23
CA TYR A 25 -29.53 1.00 3.07
C TYR A 25 -29.51 2.47 3.50
N SER A 26 -30.39 2.89 4.40
CA SER A 26 -30.40 4.28 4.91
C SER A 26 -29.14 4.59 5.71
N GLU A 27 -28.58 3.63 6.43
CA GLU A 27 -27.30 3.78 7.12
C GLU A 27 -26.15 4.02 6.11
N ALA A 28 -26.09 3.24 5.03
CA ALA A 28 -25.09 3.43 3.99
C ALA A 28 -25.21 4.79 3.29
N VAL A 29 -26.44 5.27 3.05
CA VAL A 29 -26.69 6.62 2.51
C VAL A 29 -26.19 7.70 3.47
N LYS A 30 -26.51 7.60 4.77
CA LYS A 30 -26.03 8.54 5.79
C LYS A 30 -24.51 8.56 5.90
N GLN A 31 -23.87 7.39 5.88
CA GLN A 31 -22.40 7.27 5.89
C GLN A 31 -21.78 7.94 4.66
N SER A 32 -22.35 7.73 3.48
CA SER A 32 -21.91 8.38 2.24
C SER A 32 -22.07 9.90 2.28
N GLU A 33 -23.14 10.41 2.87
CA GLU A 33 -23.35 11.84 3.06
C GLU A 33 -22.38 12.45 4.08
N ALA A 34 -22.11 11.76 5.18
CA ALA A 34 -21.11 12.15 6.17
C ALA A 34 -19.72 12.23 5.54
N PHE A 35 -19.32 11.20 4.81
CA PHE A 35 -18.05 11.17 4.09
C PHE A 35 -17.90 12.37 3.12
N ARG A 36 -18.93 12.67 2.33
CA ARG A 36 -18.87 13.82 1.40
C ARG A 36 -18.66 15.15 2.11
N LYS A 37 -19.27 15.34 3.29
CA LYS A 37 -19.09 16.55 4.10
C LYS A 37 -17.69 16.66 4.69
N GLU A 38 -17.15 15.54 5.18
CA GLU A 38 -15.78 15.47 5.69
C GLU A 38 -14.77 15.72 4.57
N TYR A 39 -14.98 15.11 3.40
CA TYR A 39 -14.11 15.23 2.23
C TYR A 39 -13.93 16.66 1.75
N ASP A 40 -14.95 17.51 1.88
CA ASP A 40 -14.84 18.93 1.53
C ASP A 40 -13.81 19.67 2.39
N GLY A 41 -13.59 19.21 3.63
CA GLY A 41 -12.58 19.72 4.56
C GLY A 41 -11.18 19.14 4.38
N TYR A 42 -11.01 18.10 3.54
CA TYR A 42 -9.73 17.42 3.36
C TYR A 42 -8.73 18.28 2.56
N LEU A 43 -7.45 18.04 2.82
CA LEU A 43 -6.36 18.86 2.30
C LEU A 43 -6.05 18.54 0.82
N ASN A 44 -5.93 19.59 0.01
CA ASN A 44 -5.31 19.52 -1.32
C ASN A 44 -3.79 19.72 -1.27
N VAL A 45 -3.30 20.37 -0.20
CA VAL A 45 -1.88 20.67 -0.02
C VAL A 45 -1.46 20.27 1.38
N VAL A 46 -0.53 19.36 1.49
CA VAL A 46 0.09 18.95 2.76
C VAL A 46 1.36 19.75 2.96
N LYS A 47 1.44 20.51 4.04
CA LYS A 47 2.65 21.27 4.38
C LYS A 47 3.68 20.36 5.04
N SER A 48 4.98 20.60 4.81
CA SER A 48 6.04 19.76 5.36
C SER A 48 5.96 19.57 6.88
N ALA A 49 5.48 20.58 7.62
CA ALA A 49 5.27 20.49 9.07
C ALA A 49 4.10 19.57 9.47
N GLN A 50 3.23 19.19 8.54
CA GLN A 50 2.09 18.29 8.76
C GLN A 50 2.42 16.84 8.40
N MET A 51 3.58 16.59 7.80
CA MET A 51 4.04 15.28 7.37
C MET A 51 4.68 14.55 8.55
N PRO A 52 4.04 13.51 9.12
CA PRO A 52 4.60 12.77 10.25
C PRO A 52 5.77 11.89 9.83
N LEU A 53 6.68 11.65 10.77
CA LEU A 53 7.78 10.70 10.66
C LEU A 53 7.40 9.39 11.35
N GLU A 54 7.76 8.28 10.73
CA GLU A 54 7.61 6.94 11.26
C GLU A 54 8.93 6.18 11.21
N ARG A 55 9.27 5.47 12.30
CA ARG A 55 10.27 4.41 12.28
C ARG A 55 9.54 3.08 12.13
N SER A 56 9.83 2.38 11.05
CA SER A 56 9.20 1.12 10.69
C SER A 56 10.26 0.03 10.46
N PRO A 57 9.86 -1.23 10.34
CA PRO A 57 10.75 -2.30 9.88
C PRO A 57 11.37 -2.06 8.51
N ASP A 58 10.73 -1.23 7.68
CA ASP A 58 11.25 -0.84 6.37
C ASP A 58 12.29 0.28 6.45
N GLY A 59 12.20 1.15 7.45
CA GLY A 59 13.14 2.24 7.68
C GLY A 59 12.50 3.51 8.24
N LEU A 60 13.13 4.65 7.98
CA LEU A 60 12.62 5.96 8.36
C LEU A 60 11.78 6.53 7.22
N LEU A 61 10.49 6.71 7.46
CA LEU A 61 9.51 7.19 6.50
C LEU A 61 8.95 8.56 6.92
N LYS A 62 8.70 9.42 5.95
CA LYS A 62 7.95 10.67 6.14
C LYS A 62 6.70 10.61 5.27
N HIS A 63 5.54 10.45 5.90
CA HIS A 63 4.28 10.35 5.19
C HIS A 63 3.88 11.69 4.57
N ILE A 64 3.59 11.66 3.29
CA ILE A 64 3.21 12.83 2.48
C ILE A 64 1.71 12.84 2.24
N ILE A 65 1.16 11.73 1.78
CA ILE A 65 -0.25 11.52 1.50
C ILE A 65 -0.61 10.09 1.88
N ASN A 66 -1.63 9.90 2.70
CA ASN A 66 -2.25 8.60 2.92
C ASN A 66 -3.65 8.74 3.57
N GLU A 67 -4.37 7.62 3.68
CA GLU A 67 -5.72 7.54 4.22
C GLU A 67 -5.90 8.10 5.65
N ARG A 68 -4.80 8.25 6.41
CA ARG A 68 -4.83 8.72 7.81
C ARG A 68 -4.50 10.20 7.95
N MET A 69 -4.28 10.91 6.83
CA MET A 69 -3.79 12.28 6.83
C MET A 69 -4.84 13.32 6.41
N ASN A 70 -6.11 12.95 6.29
CA ASN A 70 -7.20 13.83 5.85
C ASN A 70 -6.87 14.55 4.53
N THR A 71 -6.25 13.87 3.60
CA THR A 71 -5.97 14.36 2.25
C THR A 71 -7.06 13.94 1.27
N LYS A 72 -7.23 14.69 0.18
CA LYS A 72 -8.24 14.37 -0.86
C LYS A 72 -7.86 13.19 -1.76
N GLU A 73 -6.91 12.39 -1.34
CA GLU A 73 -6.54 11.19 -2.07
C GLU A 73 -7.59 10.07 -1.86
N MET A 74 -7.70 9.16 -2.81
CA MET A 74 -8.64 8.05 -2.78
C MET A 74 -7.93 6.69 -2.82
N CYS A 75 -6.76 6.62 -3.44
CA CYS A 75 -6.07 5.35 -3.65
C CYS A 75 -4.53 5.45 -3.66
N LEU A 76 -3.98 6.62 -3.33
CA LEU A 76 -2.53 6.82 -3.32
C LEU A 76 -2.01 6.78 -1.88
N ASP A 77 -0.85 6.15 -1.71
CA ASP A 77 0.00 6.27 -0.54
C ASP A 77 1.35 6.82 -1.01
N ILE A 78 1.75 7.96 -0.46
CA ILE A 78 2.99 8.62 -0.85
C ILE A 78 3.79 8.96 0.39
N TYR A 79 5.03 8.51 0.43
CA TYR A 79 5.96 8.82 1.50
C TYR A 79 7.38 9.06 0.96
N MET A 80 8.18 9.77 1.73
CA MET A 80 9.62 9.87 1.51
C MET A 80 10.31 8.85 2.40
N HIS A 81 11.14 8.01 1.81
CA HIS A 81 11.99 7.06 2.51
C HIS A 81 13.40 7.63 2.61
N PHE A 82 13.96 7.61 3.81
CA PHE A 82 15.32 8.05 4.13
C PHE A 82 16.18 6.82 4.37
N ILE A 83 17.17 6.59 3.51
CA ILE A 83 18.08 5.45 3.61
C ILE A 83 19.49 6.01 3.88
N PRO A 84 20.04 5.88 5.09
CA PRO A 84 21.36 6.39 5.40
C PRO A 84 22.44 5.82 4.49
N ALA A 85 23.55 6.54 4.34
CA ALA A 85 24.67 6.12 3.49
C ALA A 85 25.17 4.71 3.85
N GLY A 86 25.26 3.84 2.85
CA GLY A 86 25.71 2.46 3.01
C GLY A 86 24.71 1.52 3.68
N LYS A 87 23.47 1.97 3.91
CA LYS A 87 22.39 1.19 4.54
C LYS A 87 21.39 0.65 3.52
N LYS A 88 20.54 -0.25 3.99
CA LYS A 88 19.46 -0.86 3.19
C LYS A 88 18.12 -0.75 3.90
N SER A 89 17.05 -0.65 3.12
CA SER A 89 15.68 -0.74 3.61
C SER A 89 15.35 -2.13 4.14
N GLY A 90 14.17 -2.29 4.69
CA GLY A 90 13.56 -3.60 4.87
C GLY A 90 13.38 -4.30 3.51
N LYS A 91 13.33 -5.62 3.53
CA LYS A 91 12.97 -6.44 2.37
C LYS A 91 11.51 -6.83 2.52
N HIS A 92 10.70 -6.51 1.54
CA HIS A 92 9.27 -6.76 1.62
C HIS A 92 8.66 -7.00 0.24
N ARG A 93 7.38 -7.32 0.22
CA ARG A 93 6.56 -7.41 -0.98
C ARG A 93 5.11 -7.09 -0.69
N HIS A 94 4.43 -6.54 -1.66
CA HIS A 94 3.02 -6.20 -1.61
C HIS A 94 2.37 -6.32 -2.99
N LEU A 95 1.07 -6.55 -3.03
CA LEU A 95 0.36 -6.76 -4.29
C LEU A 95 0.16 -5.46 -5.09
N SER A 96 0.18 -4.30 -4.44
CA SER A 96 0.17 -3.02 -5.15
C SER A 96 1.45 -2.82 -5.96
N GLU A 97 1.33 -2.20 -7.13
CA GLU A 97 2.51 -1.68 -7.83
C GLU A 97 3.07 -0.45 -7.11
N GLU A 98 4.36 -0.28 -7.21
CA GLU A 98 5.09 0.83 -6.62
C GLU A 98 5.94 1.55 -7.68
N VAL A 99 6.02 2.87 -7.54
CA VAL A 99 6.98 3.69 -8.27
C VAL A 99 7.68 4.58 -7.28
N PHE A 100 8.98 4.73 -7.37
CA PHE A 100 9.66 5.78 -6.63
C PHE A 100 10.49 6.71 -7.51
N TYR A 101 10.65 7.94 -7.04
CA TYR A 101 11.49 8.98 -7.63
C TYR A 101 12.65 9.30 -6.71
N VAL A 102 13.87 9.33 -7.26
CA VAL A 102 15.08 9.62 -6.48
C VAL A 102 15.29 11.13 -6.36
N VAL A 103 15.13 11.64 -5.15
CA VAL A 103 15.28 13.07 -4.82
C VAL A 103 16.74 13.41 -4.47
N GLU A 104 17.43 12.51 -3.78
CA GLU A 104 18.80 12.70 -3.29
C GLU A 104 19.54 11.37 -3.19
N GLY A 105 20.85 11.38 -3.41
CA GLY A 105 21.69 10.20 -3.26
C GLY A 105 21.73 9.30 -4.50
N SER A 106 22.29 8.11 -4.31
CA SER A 106 22.37 7.05 -5.32
C SER A 106 22.34 5.69 -4.64
N GLY A 107 21.95 4.67 -5.39
CA GLY A 107 21.87 3.33 -4.86
C GLY A 107 21.50 2.29 -5.92
N TYR A 108 20.94 1.22 -5.46
CA TYR A 108 20.34 0.19 -6.29
C TYR A 108 19.21 -0.53 -5.57
N ASP A 109 18.34 -1.11 -6.35
CA ASP A 109 17.33 -2.05 -5.89
C ASP A 109 17.68 -3.47 -6.25
N LEU A 110 17.25 -4.38 -5.40
CA LEU A 110 17.17 -5.79 -5.71
C LEU A 110 15.69 -6.18 -5.85
N HIS A 111 15.35 -6.76 -7.00
CA HIS A 111 14.01 -7.24 -7.32
C HIS A 111 14.03 -8.76 -7.53
N TRP A 112 13.23 -9.48 -6.75
CA TRP A 112 12.90 -10.88 -6.96
C TRP A 112 11.54 -10.94 -7.63
N ASP A 113 11.54 -11.08 -8.95
CA ASP A 113 10.31 -11.11 -9.74
C ASP A 113 9.45 -12.32 -9.35
N VAL A 114 8.15 -12.14 -9.48
CA VAL A 114 7.17 -13.19 -9.21
C VAL A 114 6.62 -13.74 -10.53
N LYS A 115 6.53 -15.07 -10.61
CA LYS A 115 5.70 -15.76 -11.58
C LYS A 115 4.42 -16.21 -10.90
N PHE A 116 3.29 -16.01 -11.54
CA PHE A 116 2.03 -16.53 -11.05
C PHE A 116 1.39 -17.43 -12.10
N ASP A 117 0.85 -18.54 -11.64
CA ASP A 117 0.13 -19.50 -12.45
C ASP A 117 -1.33 -19.55 -11.97
N CYS A 118 -2.25 -19.37 -12.90
CA CYS A 118 -3.69 -19.40 -12.64
C CYS A 118 -4.24 -20.74 -13.19
N LYS A 119 -4.35 -21.73 -12.32
CA LYS A 119 -5.01 -23.00 -12.60
C LYS A 119 -6.30 -23.09 -11.75
N ASP A 120 -6.47 -24.19 -11.04
CA ASP A 120 -7.54 -24.36 -10.04
C ASP A 120 -7.30 -23.49 -8.80
N THR A 121 -6.05 -23.12 -8.57
CA THR A 121 -5.57 -22.20 -7.54
C THR A 121 -4.62 -21.16 -8.15
N ILE A 122 -4.43 -20.03 -7.47
CA ILE A 122 -3.40 -19.07 -7.83
C ILE A 122 -2.15 -19.42 -7.02
N GLU A 123 -1.07 -19.73 -7.74
CA GLU A 123 0.22 -20.06 -7.14
C GLU A 123 1.24 -18.97 -7.50
N PHE A 124 2.04 -18.56 -6.52
CA PHE A 124 3.11 -17.58 -6.70
C PHE A 124 4.46 -18.25 -6.48
N GLU A 125 5.39 -18.01 -7.40
CA GLU A 125 6.78 -18.47 -7.30
C GLU A 125 7.70 -17.27 -7.53
N TRP A 126 8.56 -16.98 -6.56
CA TRP A 126 9.55 -15.90 -6.68
C TRP A 126 10.86 -16.44 -7.23
N GLU A 127 11.51 -15.64 -8.06
CA GLU A 127 12.86 -15.95 -8.54
C GLU A 127 13.82 -16.08 -7.35
N ALA A 128 14.71 -17.10 -7.41
CA ALA A 128 15.68 -17.37 -6.33
C ALA A 128 16.76 -16.26 -6.27
N GLU A 129 17.15 -15.74 -7.43
CA GLU A 129 18.17 -14.71 -7.57
C GLU A 129 17.52 -13.37 -7.99
N PRO A 130 17.90 -12.26 -7.34
CA PRO A 130 17.34 -10.96 -7.68
C PRO A 130 18.00 -10.36 -8.92
N LYS A 131 17.25 -9.51 -9.60
CA LYS A 131 17.78 -8.55 -10.57
C LYS A 131 18.18 -7.28 -9.84
N LYS A 132 19.31 -6.70 -10.23
CA LYS A 132 19.83 -5.44 -9.70
C LYS A 132 19.53 -4.29 -10.64
N PHE A 133 18.96 -3.21 -10.10
CA PHE A 133 18.66 -1.97 -10.81
C PHE A 133 19.34 -0.79 -10.10
N GLU A 134 20.34 -0.20 -10.74
CA GLU A 134 21.04 0.99 -10.21
C GLU A 134 20.23 2.25 -10.49
N TRP A 135 20.28 3.20 -9.57
CA TRP A 135 19.57 4.47 -9.67
C TRP A 135 20.36 5.63 -9.08
N THR A 136 20.08 6.84 -9.57
CA THR A 136 20.65 8.10 -9.11
C THR A 136 19.59 9.21 -9.12
N VAL A 137 19.94 10.38 -8.62
CA VAL A 137 19.04 11.55 -8.58
C VAL A 137 18.39 11.80 -9.94
N GLY A 138 17.06 11.93 -9.94
CA GLY A 138 16.24 12.18 -11.12
C GLY A 138 15.66 10.92 -11.77
N ASP A 139 16.10 9.74 -11.35
CA ASP A 139 15.58 8.48 -11.89
C ASP A 139 14.22 8.11 -11.27
N PHE A 140 13.42 7.38 -12.05
CA PHE A 140 12.25 6.66 -11.61
C PHE A 140 12.50 5.16 -11.64
N VAL A 141 12.10 4.45 -10.59
CA VAL A 141 12.16 2.99 -10.55
C VAL A 141 10.74 2.45 -10.37
N TYR A 142 10.37 1.46 -11.17
CA TYR A 142 9.08 0.78 -11.11
C TYR A 142 9.25 -0.60 -10.49
N ILE A 143 8.40 -0.92 -9.53
CA ILE A 143 8.34 -2.20 -8.85
C ILE A 143 7.01 -2.87 -9.21
N PRO A 144 7.05 -4.01 -9.93
CA PRO A 144 5.85 -4.73 -10.34
C PRO A 144 5.03 -5.25 -9.15
N PRO A 145 3.72 -5.50 -9.35
CA PRO A 145 2.89 -6.11 -8.33
C PRO A 145 3.50 -7.40 -7.78
N TYR A 146 3.54 -7.51 -6.47
CA TYR A 146 4.02 -8.66 -5.69
C TYR A 146 5.49 -9.03 -5.91
N CYS A 147 6.27 -8.18 -6.58
CA CYS A 147 7.72 -8.29 -6.64
C CYS A 147 8.30 -8.12 -5.22
N THR A 148 9.14 -9.06 -4.78
CA THR A 148 9.94 -8.86 -3.57
C THR A 148 11.05 -7.87 -3.88
N HIS A 149 11.22 -6.84 -3.04
CA HIS A 149 12.21 -5.81 -3.31
C HIS A 149 12.88 -5.28 -2.04
N GLN A 150 14.02 -4.62 -2.24
CA GLN A 150 14.82 -3.99 -1.20
C GLN A 150 15.68 -2.87 -1.80
N HIS A 151 15.70 -1.71 -1.15
CA HIS A 151 16.46 -0.53 -1.56
C HIS A 151 17.80 -0.45 -0.83
N PHE A 152 18.86 -0.10 -1.55
CA PHE A 152 20.22 0.04 -1.03
C PHE A 152 20.80 1.41 -1.36
N SER A 153 21.20 2.17 -0.35
CA SER A 153 21.96 3.41 -0.55
C SER A 153 23.45 3.10 -0.66
N THR A 154 24.09 3.50 -1.77
CA THR A 154 25.52 3.27 -2.04
C THR A 154 26.34 4.54 -2.06
N GLY A 155 25.68 5.70 -2.04
CA GLY A 155 26.36 7.00 -2.01
C GLY A 155 27.05 7.30 -0.68
N GLY A 156 27.88 8.33 -0.69
CA GLY A 156 28.49 8.87 0.54
C GLY A 156 27.53 9.68 1.40
N THR A 157 26.29 9.87 0.96
CA THR A 157 25.22 10.61 1.62
C THR A 157 23.96 9.76 1.75
N GLU A 158 23.05 10.18 2.61
CA GLU A 158 21.71 9.61 2.73
C GLU A 158 21.00 9.65 1.36
N ALA A 159 20.35 8.56 0.99
CA ALA A 159 19.43 8.56 -0.14
C ALA A 159 18.02 8.94 0.31
N ARG A 160 17.33 9.73 -0.51
CA ARG A 160 15.92 10.12 -0.32
C ARG A 160 15.15 9.77 -1.57
N ILE A 161 14.19 8.88 -1.42
CA ILE A 161 13.31 8.48 -2.50
C ILE A 161 11.87 8.83 -2.12
N VAL A 162 11.09 9.33 -3.07
CA VAL A 162 9.65 9.53 -2.91
C VAL A 162 8.94 8.33 -3.50
N VAL A 163 8.36 7.55 -2.64
CA VAL A 163 7.64 6.32 -2.96
C VAL A 163 6.16 6.62 -3.16
N MET A 164 5.58 6.05 -4.19
CA MET A 164 4.17 6.19 -4.57
C MET A 164 3.58 4.80 -4.80
N ASN A 165 2.64 4.43 -3.95
CA ASN A 165 1.91 3.16 -4.01
C ASN A 165 0.45 3.38 -4.37
N SER A 166 -0.11 2.46 -5.16
CA SER A 166 -1.55 2.41 -5.40
C SER A 166 -2.22 1.54 -4.35
N ARG A 167 -3.12 2.11 -3.53
CA ARG A 167 -3.90 1.37 -2.54
C ARG A 167 -5.21 0.79 -3.08
N ILE A 168 -5.44 0.85 -4.39
CA ILE A 168 -6.68 0.36 -4.98
C ILE A 168 -6.89 -1.14 -4.70
N VAL A 169 -5.82 -1.92 -4.72
CA VAL A 169 -5.87 -3.36 -4.43
C VAL A 169 -6.31 -3.64 -2.99
N LYS A 170 -5.87 -2.80 -2.03
CA LYS A 170 -6.32 -2.85 -0.63
C LYS A 170 -7.81 -2.56 -0.52
N ALA A 171 -8.30 -1.52 -1.22
CA ALA A 171 -9.72 -1.19 -1.25
C ALA A 171 -10.57 -2.31 -1.87
N MET A 172 -9.98 -3.11 -2.76
CA MET A 172 -10.61 -4.31 -3.35
C MET A 172 -10.54 -5.56 -2.44
N GLY A 173 -9.91 -5.47 -1.26
CA GLY A 173 -9.77 -6.59 -0.32
C GLY A 173 -8.53 -7.46 -0.53
N PHE A 174 -7.58 -7.01 -1.35
CA PHE A 174 -6.32 -7.73 -1.62
C PHE A 174 -5.12 -7.02 -0.94
N ASP A 175 -5.22 -6.77 0.35
CA ASP A 175 -4.17 -6.12 1.14
C ASP A 175 -3.09 -7.14 1.55
N TRP A 176 -2.38 -7.66 0.57
CA TRP A 176 -1.28 -8.60 0.79
C TRP A 176 0.02 -7.82 0.90
N PHE A 177 0.54 -7.79 2.11
CA PHE A 177 1.81 -7.18 2.48
C PHE A 177 2.61 -8.13 3.35
N GLU A 178 3.87 -8.36 3.01
CA GLU A 178 4.75 -9.25 3.75
C GLU A 178 6.11 -8.57 3.98
N GLN A 179 6.47 -8.37 5.25
CA GLN A 179 7.82 -7.96 5.65
C GLN A 179 8.70 -9.18 5.83
N LEU A 180 9.77 -9.30 5.05
CA LEU A 180 10.67 -10.47 5.02
C LEU A 180 11.95 -10.23 5.81
N GLU A 181 12.52 -9.03 5.74
CA GLU A 181 13.67 -8.60 6.52
C GLU A 181 13.47 -7.17 7.01
N ASN A 182 13.95 -6.87 8.20
CA ASN A 182 13.96 -5.49 8.70
C ASN A 182 15.14 -4.69 8.12
N CYS A 183 15.00 -3.38 8.08
CA CYS A 183 16.11 -2.47 7.80
C CYS A 183 17.23 -2.65 8.85
N ASP A 184 18.42 -2.13 8.56
CA ASP A 184 19.61 -2.25 9.42
C ASP A 184 20.00 -0.92 10.12
N TYR A 185 19.03 0.02 10.31
CA TYR A 185 19.25 1.33 10.92
C TYR A 185 18.06 1.86 11.73
#